data_a94ab3bc70038b764aa3761989ff3148
#
_entry.id   a94ab3bc70038b764aa3761989ff3148
#
_cell.length_a   1.000
_cell.length_b   1.000
_cell.length_c   1.000
_cell.angle_alpha   90.00
_cell.angle_beta   90.00
_cell.angle_gamma   90.00
#
_symmetry.space_group_name_H-M   'P 1'
#
loop_
_entity.id
_entity.type
_entity.pdbx_description
1 polymer ?
#
loop_
_entity_poly.entity_id
_entity_poly.type
_entity_poly.pdbx_seq_one_letter_code
_entity_poly.pdbx_strand_id
1 'polypeptide(L)'
;MVNDIFRTYKKIIILLVILLCAVVFWFYGCHQKETPSRDTVVFQRESGAKNNYIYDLKTEDLQGKVTFGVKGYINGEGAIPVKLSLKSPKKNFTGVMKITLPGQDGKGVAYQAAVACKKGRTSETILQIPDLGSVSYFYFELNNQFGNTQVIRLIRHRNVQSGEEKVSRFGLLSDQAGRLEYLNSLSIKSDNESQEIDLTPMSAQDFPADEKSINSFQEIIIDQFDTSTLSMEQMNA
;
A
#
# COMPACT_ATOMS: atom_id res chain seq x y z
N MET A 1 51.72 37.21 -39.98
CA MET A 1 52.05 36.02 -39.17
C MET A 1 51.53 36.12 -37.72
N VAL A 2 51.83 37.19 -36.97
CA VAL A 2 51.35 37.32 -35.54
C VAL A 2 49.82 37.47 -35.47
N ASN A 3 49.18 38.19 -36.38
CA ASN A 3 47.74 38.42 -36.39
C ASN A 3 46.92 37.15 -36.69
N ASP A 4 47.46 36.23 -37.47
CA ASP A 4 46.74 34.98 -37.81
C ASP A 4 46.75 33.98 -36.62
N ILE A 5 47.83 33.98 -35.86
CA ILE A 5 47.94 33.18 -34.64
C ILE A 5 46.93 33.65 -33.60
N PHE A 6 46.79 34.97 -33.41
CA PHE A 6 45.82 35.56 -32.48
C PHE A 6 44.35 35.27 -32.91
N ARG A 7 44.09 35.27 -34.21
CA ARG A 7 42.76 34.97 -34.76
C ARG A 7 42.36 33.49 -34.56
N THR A 8 43.35 32.59 -34.67
CA THR A 8 43.14 31.16 -34.46
C THR A 8 42.90 30.85 -32.97
N TYR A 9 43.68 31.46 -32.06
CA TYR A 9 43.46 31.32 -30.60
C TYR A 9 42.11 31.84 -30.16
N LYS A 10 41.65 32.97 -30.70
CA LYS A 10 40.33 33.52 -30.41
C LYS A 10 39.19 32.57 -30.82
N LYS A 11 39.32 31.90 -31.95
CA LYS A 11 38.36 30.88 -32.42
C LYS A 11 38.35 29.64 -31.52
N ILE A 12 39.52 29.17 -31.08
CA ILE A 12 39.63 28.01 -30.17
C ILE A 12 39.01 28.30 -28.82
N ILE A 13 39.24 29.49 -28.26
CA ILE A 13 38.68 29.91 -26.97
C ILE A 13 37.12 29.98 -27.07
N ILE A 14 36.57 30.55 -28.17
CA ILE A 14 35.14 30.63 -28.36
C ILE A 14 34.53 29.21 -28.46
N LEU A 15 35.19 28.29 -29.17
CA LEU A 15 34.72 26.92 -29.33
C LEU A 15 34.73 26.17 -27.98
N LEU A 16 35.77 26.38 -27.15
CA LEU A 16 35.86 25.82 -25.79
C LEU A 16 34.75 26.33 -24.86
N VAL A 17 34.45 27.64 -24.94
CA VAL A 17 33.37 28.24 -24.15
C VAL A 17 31.99 27.69 -24.57
N ILE A 18 31.75 27.53 -25.87
CA ILE A 18 30.51 26.95 -26.38
C ILE A 18 30.37 25.49 -25.92
N LEU A 19 31.46 24.71 -25.97
CA LEU A 19 31.47 23.32 -25.51
C LEU A 19 31.22 23.23 -24.01
N LEU A 20 31.82 24.10 -23.22
CA LEU A 20 31.60 24.19 -21.78
C LEU A 20 30.16 24.57 -21.44
N CYS A 21 29.58 25.53 -22.14
CA CYS A 21 28.16 25.89 -22.00
C CYS A 21 27.24 24.75 -22.39
N ALA A 22 27.56 23.99 -23.44
CA ALA A 22 26.75 22.84 -23.87
C ALA A 22 26.81 21.70 -22.82
N VAL A 23 27.96 21.45 -22.21
CA VAL A 23 28.13 20.47 -21.13
C VAL A 23 27.36 20.90 -19.87
N VAL A 24 27.47 22.18 -19.50
CA VAL A 24 26.71 22.75 -18.38
C VAL A 24 25.19 22.68 -18.65
N PHE A 25 24.76 23.04 -19.85
CA PHE A 25 23.34 22.92 -20.23
C PHE A 25 22.88 21.46 -20.22
N TRP A 26 23.72 20.52 -20.65
CA TRP A 26 23.41 19.09 -20.61
C TRP A 26 23.32 18.58 -19.17
N PHE A 27 24.24 18.96 -18.29
CA PHE A 27 24.19 18.64 -16.87
C PHE A 27 23.02 19.31 -16.15
N TYR A 28 22.70 20.56 -16.41
CA TYR A 28 21.55 21.24 -15.83
C TYR A 28 20.21 20.75 -16.43
N GLY A 29 20.16 20.43 -17.70
CA GLY A 29 18.98 19.89 -18.35
C GLY A 29 18.67 18.45 -17.93
N CYS A 30 19.68 17.61 -17.64
CA CYS A 30 19.49 16.27 -17.09
C CYS A 30 19.19 16.28 -15.59
N HIS A 31 19.42 17.37 -14.88
CA HIS A 31 19.15 17.53 -13.45
C HIS A 31 17.98 18.47 -13.15
N GLN A 32 17.16 18.85 -14.12
CA GLN A 32 15.81 19.23 -13.76
C GLN A 32 15.17 17.98 -13.15
N LYS A 33 15.28 17.88 -11.81
CA LYS A 33 14.31 17.14 -11.01
C LYS A 33 12.96 17.66 -11.48
N GLU A 34 12.26 16.86 -12.28
CA GLU A 34 10.85 17.06 -12.45
C GLU A 34 10.29 17.19 -11.05
N THR A 35 9.95 18.40 -10.66
CA THR A 35 9.11 18.63 -9.49
C THR A 35 7.95 17.66 -9.68
N PRO A 36 7.71 16.75 -8.74
CA PRO A 36 6.65 15.78 -8.89
C PRO A 36 5.39 16.58 -9.20
N SER A 37 4.83 16.36 -10.36
CA SER A 37 3.49 16.79 -10.68
C SER A 37 2.65 16.37 -9.48
N ARG A 38 2.06 17.33 -8.80
CA ARG A 38 1.16 17.12 -7.67
C ARG A 38 -0.16 16.52 -8.17
N ASP A 39 -0.09 15.50 -8.97
CA ASP A 39 -1.23 14.63 -9.22
C ASP A 39 -1.40 13.78 -7.98
N THR A 40 -1.98 14.42 -6.99
CA THR A 40 -2.45 13.78 -5.77
C THR A 40 -3.52 12.79 -6.21
N VAL A 41 -3.11 11.55 -6.42
CA VAL A 41 -4.06 10.50 -6.74
C VAL A 41 -4.97 10.35 -5.53
N VAL A 42 -6.21 10.71 -5.71
CA VAL A 42 -7.24 10.54 -4.71
C VAL A 42 -7.61 9.07 -4.68
N PHE A 43 -7.16 8.34 -3.66
CA PHE A 43 -7.73 7.05 -3.36
C PHE A 43 -9.19 7.25 -2.97
N GLN A 44 -10.10 6.69 -3.73
CA GLN A 44 -11.49 6.60 -3.33
C GLN A 44 -11.61 5.41 -2.37
N ARG A 45 -12.18 5.66 -1.19
CA ARG A 45 -12.57 4.60 -0.28
C ARG A 45 -13.69 3.81 -0.96
N GLU A 46 -13.61 2.49 -1.00
CA GLU A 46 -14.76 1.67 -1.41
C GLU A 46 -15.94 2.06 -0.51
N SER A 47 -17.00 2.56 -1.13
CA SER A 47 -18.19 3.03 -0.41
C SER A 47 -18.94 1.81 0.12
N GLY A 48 -19.10 1.73 1.42
CA GLY A 48 -20.03 0.82 2.06
C GLY A 48 -19.59 0.13 3.33
N ALA A 49 -18.29 -0.06 3.60
CA ALA A 49 -17.87 -0.76 4.81
C ALA A 49 -17.39 0.23 5.88
N LYS A 50 -18.03 0.21 7.04
CA LYS A 50 -17.52 0.84 8.26
C LYS A 50 -16.13 0.23 8.55
N ASN A 51 -15.10 1.09 8.74
CA ASN A 51 -13.72 0.71 9.09
C ASN A 51 -12.96 -0.17 8.08
N ASN A 52 -13.27 -0.13 6.80
CA ASN A 52 -12.55 -0.89 5.79
C ASN A 52 -11.37 -0.07 5.25
N TYR A 53 -10.14 -0.57 5.46
CA TYR A 53 -8.88 0.04 5.02
C TYR A 53 -8.47 -0.48 3.64
N ILE A 54 -9.40 -0.44 2.69
CA ILE A 54 -9.17 -0.76 1.29
C ILE A 54 -9.23 0.52 0.47
N TYR A 55 -8.23 0.73 -0.38
CA TYR A 55 -8.12 1.95 -1.17
C TYR A 55 -7.77 1.62 -2.62
N ASP A 56 -8.59 2.13 -3.54
CA ASP A 56 -8.27 2.07 -4.96
C ASP A 56 -7.14 3.03 -5.30
N LEU A 57 -6.25 2.57 -6.16
CA LEU A 57 -5.15 3.33 -6.73
C LEU A 57 -5.40 3.47 -8.22
N LYS A 58 -5.47 4.71 -8.70
CA LYS A 58 -5.64 4.99 -10.11
C LYS A 58 -4.83 6.23 -10.49
N THR A 59 -3.84 6.03 -11.35
CA THR A 59 -3.09 7.09 -12.02
C THR A 59 -3.25 6.93 -13.52
N GLU A 60 -2.61 7.79 -14.31
CA GLU A 60 -2.57 7.63 -15.77
C GLU A 60 -1.94 6.31 -16.21
N ASP A 61 -0.92 5.84 -15.48
CA ASP A 61 -0.10 4.68 -15.85
C ASP A 61 -0.31 3.45 -14.95
N LEU A 62 -0.95 3.62 -13.79
CA LEU A 62 -1.08 2.58 -12.78
C LEU A 62 -2.52 2.45 -12.32
N GLN A 63 -2.95 1.22 -12.12
CA GLN A 63 -4.24 0.87 -11.53
C GLN A 63 -4.00 -0.20 -10.48
N GLY A 64 -4.73 -0.15 -9.39
CA GLY A 64 -4.56 -1.16 -8.35
C GLY A 64 -5.38 -0.87 -7.12
N LYS A 65 -5.08 -1.67 -6.10
CA LYS A 65 -5.74 -1.60 -4.80
C LYS A 65 -4.69 -1.83 -3.71
N VAL A 66 -4.75 -1.04 -2.66
CA VAL A 66 -3.99 -1.30 -1.44
C VAL A 66 -4.95 -1.66 -0.32
N THR A 67 -4.65 -2.77 0.36
CA THR A 67 -5.45 -3.31 1.46
C THR A 67 -4.56 -3.38 2.69
N PHE A 68 -5.00 -2.79 3.80
CA PHE A 68 -4.33 -2.90 5.09
C PHE A 68 -5.09 -3.87 5.97
N GLY A 69 -4.34 -4.74 6.65
CA GLY A 69 -4.94 -5.82 7.44
C GLY A 69 -5.55 -6.91 6.58
N VAL A 70 -6.27 -7.81 7.20
CA VAL A 70 -6.98 -8.88 6.51
C VAL A 70 -8.30 -8.35 5.97
N LYS A 71 -8.47 -8.37 4.64
CA LYS A 71 -9.68 -7.84 3.96
C LYS A 71 -10.02 -6.38 4.32
N GLY A 72 -9.02 -5.57 4.68
CA GLY A 72 -9.23 -4.17 5.06
C GLY A 72 -9.53 -3.96 6.55
N TYR A 73 -9.44 -4.98 7.36
CA TYR A 73 -9.60 -4.88 8.80
C TYR A 73 -8.23 -4.85 9.47
N ILE A 74 -7.99 -3.79 10.23
CA ILE A 74 -6.82 -3.64 11.09
C ILE A 74 -7.27 -3.95 12.52
N ASN A 75 -6.69 -4.99 13.11
CA ASN A 75 -6.81 -5.23 14.54
C ASN A 75 -5.72 -4.47 15.29
N GLY A 76 -6.00 -4.03 16.51
CA GLY A 76 -5.07 -3.26 17.33
C GLY A 76 -3.89 -4.06 17.89
N GLU A 77 -3.80 -5.36 17.63
CA GLU A 77 -2.75 -6.23 18.16
C GLU A 77 -2.04 -7.00 17.04
N GLY A 78 -0.72 -6.87 16.97
CA GLY A 78 0.13 -7.65 16.10
C GLY A 78 0.54 -6.97 14.79
N ALA A 79 1.19 -7.73 13.91
CA ALA A 79 1.66 -7.23 12.63
C ALA A 79 0.49 -7.07 11.64
N ILE A 80 0.49 -5.97 10.92
CA ILE A 80 -0.56 -5.63 9.96
C ILE A 80 -0.02 -5.91 8.56
N PRO A 81 -0.59 -6.87 7.81
CA PRO A 81 -0.25 -7.07 6.41
C PRO A 81 -0.77 -5.90 5.56
N VAL A 82 0.09 -5.35 4.71
CA VAL A 82 -0.29 -4.36 3.70
C VAL A 82 -0.10 -4.99 2.33
N LYS A 83 -1.20 -5.30 1.67
CA LYS A 83 -1.23 -5.94 0.36
C LYS A 83 -1.47 -4.89 -0.72
N LEU A 84 -0.52 -4.75 -1.65
CA LEU A 84 -0.66 -3.95 -2.86
C LEU A 84 -0.88 -4.87 -4.05
N SER A 85 -2.04 -4.79 -4.66
CA SER A 85 -2.32 -5.38 -5.98
C SER A 85 -2.21 -4.28 -7.03
N LEU A 86 -1.24 -4.39 -7.95
CA LEU A 86 -0.90 -3.35 -8.91
C LEU A 86 -0.94 -3.88 -10.34
N LYS A 87 -1.57 -3.12 -11.24
CA LYS A 87 -1.55 -3.33 -12.68
C LYS A 87 -0.97 -2.12 -13.38
N SER A 88 -0.04 -2.34 -14.29
CA SER A 88 0.55 -1.30 -15.15
C SER A 88 0.18 -1.55 -16.60
N PRO A 89 -0.85 -0.86 -17.16
CA PRO A 89 -1.37 -1.14 -18.48
C PRO A 89 -0.40 -0.79 -19.61
N LYS A 90 0.36 0.30 -19.46
CA LYS A 90 1.13 0.90 -20.56
C LYS A 90 2.57 0.44 -20.63
N LYS A 91 3.24 0.24 -19.49
CA LYS A 91 4.69 -0.04 -19.40
C LYS A 91 5.00 -0.95 -18.22
N ASN A 92 6.22 -1.50 -18.15
CA ASN A 92 6.69 -2.14 -16.93
C ASN A 92 6.84 -1.09 -15.83
N PHE A 93 6.49 -1.44 -14.62
CA PHE A 93 6.70 -0.62 -13.43
C PHE A 93 7.64 -1.33 -12.48
N THR A 94 8.62 -0.58 -11.97
CA THR A 94 9.48 -1.00 -10.88
C THR A 94 9.58 0.16 -9.90
N GLY A 95 9.48 -0.15 -8.61
CA GLY A 95 9.46 0.88 -7.59
C GLY A 95 9.48 0.33 -6.18
N VAL A 96 9.04 1.15 -5.24
CA VAL A 96 9.00 0.84 -3.81
C VAL A 96 7.67 1.31 -3.23
N MET A 97 6.99 0.39 -2.56
CA MET A 97 5.90 0.70 -1.65
C MET A 97 6.50 1.07 -0.30
N LYS A 98 6.07 2.18 0.28
CA LYS A 98 6.59 2.69 1.55
C LYS A 98 5.42 3.08 2.46
N ILE A 99 5.48 2.64 3.69
CA ILE A 99 4.57 3.04 4.77
C ILE A 99 5.38 3.78 5.81
N THR A 100 5.00 5.02 6.10
CA THR A 100 5.67 5.84 7.12
C THR A 100 4.74 6.04 8.30
N LEU A 101 5.13 5.51 9.46
CA LEU A 101 4.46 5.73 10.73
C LEU A 101 5.08 6.94 11.42
N PRO A 102 4.30 7.90 11.96
CA PRO A 102 4.83 9.00 12.73
C PRO A 102 5.44 8.46 14.04
N GLY A 103 6.66 8.89 14.36
CA GLY A 103 7.30 8.57 15.63
C GLY A 103 6.96 9.61 16.69
N GLN A 104 7.09 9.23 17.98
CA GLN A 104 6.87 10.12 19.11
C GLN A 104 7.85 11.32 19.13
N ASP A 105 9.05 11.14 18.55
CA ASP A 105 10.09 12.15 18.50
C ASP A 105 10.01 13.03 17.21
N GLY A 106 8.92 12.98 16.47
CA GLY A 106 8.80 13.63 15.16
C GLY A 106 9.60 12.95 14.05
N LYS A 107 10.33 11.87 14.35
CA LYS A 107 11.03 11.04 13.37
C LYS A 107 10.14 9.85 13.03
N GLY A 108 9.65 9.80 11.79
CA GLY A 108 8.84 8.67 11.33
C GLY A 108 9.68 7.42 11.08
N VAL A 109 9.12 6.25 11.33
CA VAL A 109 9.68 4.95 10.93
C VAL A 109 9.06 4.55 9.60
N ALA A 110 9.90 4.19 8.63
CA ALA A 110 9.46 3.80 7.30
C ALA A 110 9.69 2.30 7.06
N TYR A 111 8.63 1.62 6.63
CA TYR A 111 8.63 0.23 6.18
C TYR A 111 8.53 0.22 4.66
N GLN A 112 9.31 -0.64 3.99
CA GLN A 112 9.42 -0.61 2.55
C GLN A 112 9.41 -2.02 1.96
N ALA A 113 8.79 -2.16 0.78
CA ALA A 113 8.86 -3.36 -0.05
C ALA A 113 9.07 -2.99 -1.51
N ALA A 114 9.90 -3.78 -2.21
CA ALA A 114 10.09 -3.64 -3.64
C ALA A 114 8.83 -4.05 -4.40
N VAL A 115 8.46 -3.26 -5.41
CA VAL A 115 7.31 -3.50 -6.26
C VAL A 115 7.76 -3.64 -7.71
N ALA A 116 7.36 -4.73 -8.36
CA ALA A 116 7.60 -4.94 -9.79
C ALA A 116 6.32 -5.42 -10.47
N CYS A 117 5.92 -4.74 -11.53
CA CYS A 117 4.74 -5.08 -12.30
C CYS A 117 5.07 -5.08 -13.80
N LYS A 118 4.85 -6.20 -14.48
CA LYS A 118 5.01 -6.30 -15.94
C LYS A 118 3.83 -5.65 -16.64
N LYS A 119 4.10 -5.02 -17.79
CA LYS A 119 3.07 -4.41 -18.64
C LYS A 119 1.88 -5.34 -18.84
N GLY A 120 0.69 -4.83 -18.58
CA GLY A 120 -0.60 -5.53 -18.78
C GLY A 120 -0.90 -6.64 -17.77
N ARG A 121 0.02 -6.95 -16.85
CA ARG A 121 -0.19 -7.96 -15.80
C ARG A 121 -0.51 -7.29 -14.47
N THR A 122 -1.18 -8.03 -13.61
CA THR A 122 -1.33 -7.68 -12.20
C THR A 122 -0.21 -8.35 -11.40
N SER A 123 0.38 -7.63 -10.45
CA SER A 123 1.32 -8.17 -9.48
C SER A 123 0.87 -7.84 -8.08
N GLU A 124 1.23 -8.68 -7.13
CA GLU A 124 0.97 -8.48 -5.72
C GLU A 124 2.27 -8.30 -4.95
N THR A 125 2.24 -7.40 -3.98
CA THR A 125 3.35 -7.17 -3.04
C THR A 125 2.76 -7.07 -1.65
N ILE A 126 3.33 -7.79 -0.69
CA ILE A 126 2.91 -7.77 0.70
C ILE A 126 4.06 -7.19 1.54
N LEU A 127 3.69 -6.30 2.45
CA LEU A 127 4.58 -5.68 3.43
C LEU A 127 3.94 -5.85 4.81
N GLN A 128 4.69 -6.38 5.76
CA GLN A 128 4.26 -6.41 7.17
C GLN A 128 4.71 -5.13 7.87
N ILE A 129 3.77 -4.44 8.52
CA ILE A 129 4.07 -3.33 9.42
C ILE A 129 3.69 -3.73 10.85
N PRO A 130 4.34 -3.16 11.87
CA PRO A 130 3.95 -3.44 13.25
C PRO A 130 2.57 -2.89 13.55
N ASP A 131 2.04 -3.30 14.68
CA ASP A 131 0.84 -2.73 15.27
C ASP A 131 0.90 -1.19 15.26
N LEU A 132 -0.22 -0.57 14.89
CA LEU A 132 -0.35 0.87 14.86
C LEU A 132 -0.49 1.50 16.27
N GLY A 133 -0.87 0.71 17.27
CA GLY A 133 -1.02 1.17 18.66
C GLY A 133 -1.81 2.48 18.75
N SER A 134 -1.17 3.53 19.28
CA SER A 134 -1.73 4.86 19.40
C SER A 134 -1.60 5.75 18.15
N VAL A 135 -1.08 5.20 17.05
CA VAL A 135 -0.90 5.96 15.80
C VAL A 135 -2.26 6.31 15.21
N SER A 136 -2.57 7.59 15.13
CA SER A 136 -3.85 8.09 14.58
C SER A 136 -3.82 8.32 13.07
N TYR A 137 -2.65 8.30 12.44
CA TYR A 137 -2.48 8.42 10.99
C TYR A 137 -1.14 7.87 10.55
N PHE A 138 -1.05 7.49 9.28
CA PHE A 138 0.20 7.06 8.63
C PHE A 138 0.18 7.41 7.14
N TYR A 139 1.36 7.40 6.51
CA TYR A 139 1.50 7.70 5.09
C TYR A 139 1.76 6.43 4.30
N PHE A 140 1.01 6.27 3.22
CA PHE A 140 1.31 5.32 2.15
C PHE A 140 1.93 6.08 0.99
N GLU A 141 3.03 5.58 0.45
CA GLU A 141 3.71 6.12 -0.72
C GLU A 141 4.03 4.99 -1.70
N LEU A 142 3.86 5.25 -2.98
CA LEU A 142 4.36 4.40 -4.06
C LEU A 142 5.32 5.23 -4.89
N ASN A 143 6.60 4.87 -4.88
CA ASN A 143 7.66 5.56 -5.58
C ASN A 143 8.14 4.69 -6.76
N ASN A 144 8.50 5.32 -7.89
CA ASN A 144 9.14 4.60 -8.98
C ASN A 144 10.63 4.34 -8.70
N GLN A 145 11.29 3.60 -9.58
CA GLN A 145 12.74 3.26 -9.45
C GLN A 145 13.68 4.47 -9.38
N PHE A 146 13.23 5.65 -9.82
CA PHE A 146 13.99 6.89 -9.76
C PHE A 146 13.70 7.70 -8.50
N GLY A 147 12.91 7.16 -7.57
CA GLY A 147 12.50 7.82 -6.33
C GLY A 147 11.36 8.84 -6.50
N ASN A 148 10.80 8.98 -7.71
CA ASN A 148 9.67 9.88 -7.93
C ASN A 148 8.40 9.28 -7.36
N THR A 149 7.70 10.04 -6.52
CA THR A 149 6.44 9.62 -5.92
C THR A 149 5.34 9.58 -6.96
N GLN A 150 4.75 8.41 -7.16
CA GLN A 150 3.61 8.19 -8.05
C GLN A 150 2.29 8.39 -7.30
N VAL A 151 2.28 8.01 -6.04
CA VAL A 151 1.12 8.07 -5.16
C VAL A 151 1.59 8.40 -3.76
N ILE A 152 0.90 9.32 -3.11
CA ILE A 152 1.04 9.59 -1.67
C ILE A 152 -0.34 9.70 -1.05
N ARG A 153 -0.54 9.10 0.11
CA ARG A 153 -1.78 9.21 0.86
C ARG A 153 -1.54 9.24 2.35
N LEU A 154 -2.24 10.16 2.99
CA LEU A 154 -2.45 10.17 4.44
C LEU A 154 -3.65 9.27 4.75
N ILE A 155 -3.43 8.24 5.57
CA ILE A 155 -4.45 7.34 6.04
C ILE A 155 -4.70 7.63 7.51
N ARG A 156 -5.95 7.92 7.86
CA ARG A 156 -6.35 8.11 9.26
C ARG A 156 -6.72 6.76 9.84
N HIS A 157 -6.08 6.42 10.94
CA HIS A 157 -6.42 5.27 11.74
C HIS A 157 -7.29 5.73 12.93
N ARG A 158 -8.46 5.14 13.08
CA ARG A 158 -9.26 5.33 14.29
C ARG A 158 -8.94 4.17 15.21
N ASN A 159 -8.35 4.48 16.34
CA ASN A 159 -8.18 3.49 17.39
C ASN A 159 -9.58 3.12 17.94
N VAL A 160 -10.00 1.89 17.70
CA VAL A 160 -11.33 1.38 18.08
C VAL A 160 -11.50 1.23 19.60
N GLN A 161 -10.44 1.52 20.38
CA GLN A 161 -10.50 1.45 21.86
C GLN A 161 -11.42 2.48 22.52
N SER A 162 -11.95 3.42 21.78
CA SER A 162 -12.89 4.41 22.33
C SER A 162 -14.35 4.03 22.05
N GLY A 163 -14.86 3.02 22.76
CA GLY A 163 -16.29 2.93 23.14
C GLY A 163 -17.38 2.87 22.05
N GLU A 164 -17.06 2.91 20.79
CA GLU A 164 -18.03 2.94 19.70
C GLU A 164 -18.11 1.56 19.02
N GLU A 165 -19.28 0.95 19.11
CA GLU A 165 -19.74 -0.29 18.49
C GLU A 165 -18.77 -1.48 18.66
N LYS A 166 -19.00 -2.26 19.70
CA LYS A 166 -18.39 -3.59 19.83
C LYS A 166 -18.90 -4.48 18.70
N VAL A 167 -18.06 -4.71 17.70
CA VAL A 167 -18.33 -5.60 16.59
C VAL A 167 -17.51 -6.88 16.79
N SER A 168 -18.21 -8.00 16.89
CA SER A 168 -17.59 -9.32 16.90
C SER A 168 -17.27 -9.77 15.47
N ARG A 169 -15.98 -9.90 15.16
CA ARG A 169 -15.52 -10.25 13.80
C ARG A 169 -15.20 -11.71 13.70
N PHE A 170 -15.84 -12.35 12.73
CA PHE A 170 -15.64 -13.74 12.38
C PHE A 170 -15.08 -13.86 10.98
N GLY A 171 -13.98 -14.60 10.81
CA GLY A 171 -13.51 -14.99 9.49
C GLY A 171 -14.31 -16.20 8.99
N LEU A 172 -14.72 -16.23 7.73
CA LEU A 172 -15.41 -17.37 7.14
C LEU A 172 -14.64 -17.93 5.96
N LEU A 173 -14.14 -19.16 6.11
CA LEU A 173 -13.66 -19.99 5.00
C LEU A 173 -14.79 -20.89 4.54
N SER A 174 -15.38 -20.62 3.38
CA SER A 174 -16.46 -21.42 2.81
C SER A 174 -16.51 -21.30 1.30
N ASP A 175 -16.71 -22.41 0.62
CA ASP A 175 -16.99 -22.43 -0.81
C ASP A 175 -18.40 -21.92 -1.14
N GLN A 176 -19.24 -21.78 -0.11
CA GLN A 176 -20.63 -21.31 -0.18
C GLN A 176 -20.92 -20.21 0.85
N ALA A 177 -20.09 -19.17 0.90
CA ALA A 177 -20.15 -18.12 1.94
C ALA A 177 -21.54 -17.48 2.07
N GLY A 178 -22.31 -17.36 0.99
CA GLY A 178 -23.67 -16.82 1.01
C GLY A 178 -24.66 -17.57 1.90
N ARG A 179 -24.42 -18.85 2.21
CA ARG A 179 -25.29 -19.64 3.11
C ARG A 179 -25.30 -19.10 4.54
N LEU A 180 -24.19 -18.52 4.98
CA LEU A 180 -24.01 -18.01 6.36
C LEU A 180 -24.15 -16.48 6.44
N GLU A 181 -24.49 -15.81 5.33
CA GLU A 181 -24.64 -14.35 5.29
C GLU A 181 -25.67 -13.82 6.31
N TYR A 182 -26.68 -14.64 6.65
CA TYR A 182 -27.67 -14.28 7.66
C TYR A 182 -27.06 -14.01 9.05
N LEU A 183 -25.87 -14.53 9.33
CA LEU A 183 -25.16 -14.29 10.60
C LEU A 183 -24.84 -12.80 10.79
N ASN A 184 -24.64 -12.04 9.71
CA ASN A 184 -24.43 -10.59 9.78
C ASN A 184 -25.66 -9.81 10.33
N SER A 185 -26.83 -10.45 10.34
CA SER A 185 -28.04 -9.85 10.91
C SER A 185 -28.25 -10.18 12.39
N LEU A 186 -27.38 -11.01 12.95
CA LEU A 186 -27.44 -11.41 14.34
C LEU A 186 -26.62 -10.48 15.22
N SER A 187 -26.93 -10.45 16.49
CA SER A 187 -26.13 -9.79 17.51
C SER A 187 -25.92 -10.73 18.71
N ILE A 188 -24.71 -10.69 19.25
CA ILE A 188 -24.35 -11.39 20.47
C ILE A 188 -24.70 -10.50 21.65
N LYS A 189 -25.53 -11.00 22.56
CA LYS A 189 -25.82 -10.30 23.82
C LYS A 189 -24.95 -10.85 24.93
N SER A 190 -24.15 -10.01 25.55
CA SER A 190 -23.36 -10.33 26.73
C SER A 190 -23.55 -9.23 27.78
N ASP A 191 -23.95 -9.59 28.99
CA ASP A 191 -23.98 -8.75 30.20
C ASP A 191 -24.47 -7.30 30.01
N ASN A 192 -25.56 -7.07 29.30
CA ASN A 192 -26.17 -5.77 28.95
C ASN A 192 -25.60 -5.06 27.72
N GLU A 193 -24.69 -5.65 26.98
CA GLU A 193 -24.20 -5.11 25.74
C GLU A 193 -24.61 -6.00 24.56
N SER A 194 -24.95 -5.37 23.43
CA SER A 194 -25.21 -6.05 22.17
C SER A 194 -24.02 -5.81 21.25
N GLN A 195 -23.41 -6.88 20.74
CA GLN A 195 -22.34 -6.81 19.76
C GLN A 195 -22.86 -7.27 18.41
N GLU A 196 -22.68 -6.47 17.37
CA GLU A 196 -22.99 -6.86 16.01
C GLU A 196 -22.00 -7.91 15.52
N ILE A 197 -22.44 -8.86 14.72
CA ILE A 197 -21.58 -9.83 14.05
C ILE A 197 -21.14 -9.23 12.71
N ASP A 198 -19.83 -9.28 12.45
CA ASP A 198 -19.23 -8.95 11.15
C ASP A 198 -18.56 -10.22 10.59
N LEU A 199 -19.26 -10.90 9.71
CA LEU A 199 -18.79 -12.11 9.06
C LEU A 199 -18.02 -11.74 7.80
N THR A 200 -16.72 -12.02 7.77
CA THR A 200 -15.82 -11.69 6.67
C THR A 200 -15.50 -12.94 5.85
N PRO A 201 -16.12 -13.13 4.66
CA PRO A 201 -15.78 -14.24 3.78
C PRO A 201 -14.32 -14.14 3.28
N MET A 202 -13.60 -15.26 3.33
CA MET A 202 -12.22 -15.39 2.88
C MET A 202 -12.09 -16.56 1.92
N SER A 203 -11.22 -16.41 0.93
CA SER A 203 -10.71 -17.52 0.11
C SER A 203 -9.40 -18.06 0.72
N ALA A 204 -8.89 -19.20 0.22
CA ALA A 204 -7.58 -19.69 0.60
C ALA A 204 -6.46 -18.64 0.43
N GLN A 205 -6.56 -17.79 -0.60
CA GLN A 205 -5.57 -16.75 -0.88
C GLN A 205 -5.63 -15.57 0.11
N ASP A 206 -6.78 -15.36 0.75
CA ASP A 206 -6.99 -14.28 1.71
C ASP A 206 -6.69 -14.73 3.14
N PHE A 207 -6.65 -16.06 3.37
CA PHE A 207 -6.42 -16.62 4.69
C PHE A 207 -4.97 -16.35 5.14
N PRO A 208 -4.78 -15.76 6.32
CA PRO A 208 -3.44 -15.42 6.80
C PRO A 208 -2.56 -16.66 6.98
N ALA A 209 -1.26 -16.50 6.74
CA ALA A 209 -0.24 -17.53 6.96
C ALA A 209 0.51 -17.32 8.28
N ASP A 210 0.05 -16.42 9.13
CA ASP A 210 0.65 -16.15 10.43
C ASP A 210 -0.42 -15.93 11.52
N GLU A 211 -0.15 -16.46 12.71
CA GLU A 211 -1.03 -16.41 13.87
C GLU A 211 -1.46 -14.97 14.24
N LYS A 212 -0.54 -14.01 14.12
CA LYS A 212 -0.83 -12.61 14.50
C LYS A 212 -1.88 -11.98 13.60
N SER A 213 -1.87 -12.32 12.31
CA SER A 213 -2.88 -11.84 11.37
C SER A 213 -4.23 -12.55 11.57
N ILE A 214 -4.24 -13.82 11.99
CA ILE A 214 -5.46 -14.56 12.34
C ILE A 214 -6.15 -13.91 13.54
N ASN A 215 -5.41 -13.41 14.52
CA ASN A 215 -5.93 -12.70 15.68
C ASN A 215 -6.70 -11.41 15.33
N SER A 216 -6.75 -11.03 14.05
CA SER A 216 -7.68 -10.00 13.57
C SER A 216 -9.15 -10.41 13.66
N PHE A 217 -9.41 -11.70 13.82
CA PHE A 217 -10.74 -12.27 14.01
C PHE A 217 -10.86 -12.86 15.40
N GLN A 218 -12.06 -12.79 16.00
CA GLN A 218 -12.35 -13.47 17.25
C GLN A 218 -12.38 -14.98 17.05
N GLU A 219 -12.93 -15.42 15.92
CA GLU A 219 -13.00 -16.83 15.53
C GLU A 219 -12.92 -16.95 14.00
N ILE A 220 -12.48 -18.14 13.56
CA ILE A 220 -12.53 -18.55 12.17
C ILE A 220 -13.56 -19.67 12.03
N ILE A 221 -14.56 -19.45 11.21
CA ILE A 221 -15.58 -20.44 10.85
C ILE A 221 -15.13 -21.12 9.56
N ILE A 222 -15.04 -22.45 9.60
CA ILE A 222 -14.77 -23.26 8.40
C ILE A 222 -16.05 -24.03 8.09
N ASP A 223 -16.70 -23.71 6.95
CA ASP A 223 -17.92 -24.36 6.50
C ASP A 223 -17.78 -24.85 5.06
N GLN A 224 -17.82 -26.17 4.87
CA GLN A 224 -17.75 -26.81 3.53
C GLN A 224 -16.59 -26.25 2.67
N PHE A 225 -15.43 -26.11 3.27
CA PHE A 225 -14.25 -25.58 2.61
C PHE A 225 -13.18 -26.68 2.45
N ASP A 226 -12.59 -26.75 1.23
CA ASP A 226 -11.47 -27.67 0.98
C ASP A 226 -10.19 -27.13 1.58
N THR A 227 -9.87 -27.57 2.80
CA THR A 227 -8.65 -27.16 3.51
C THR A 227 -7.36 -27.61 2.82
N SER A 228 -7.41 -28.57 1.87
CA SER A 228 -6.22 -28.97 1.10
C SER A 228 -5.70 -27.85 0.17
N THR A 229 -6.50 -26.82 -0.05
CA THR A 229 -6.12 -25.62 -0.80
C THR A 229 -5.28 -24.62 0.00
N LEU A 230 -5.19 -24.79 1.31
CA LEU A 230 -4.35 -23.97 2.20
C LEU A 230 -2.88 -24.41 2.11
N SER A 231 -1.96 -23.46 2.22
CA SER A 231 -0.53 -23.78 2.34
C SER A 231 -0.21 -24.36 3.72
N MET A 232 0.97 -25.00 3.85
CA MET A 232 1.41 -25.53 5.15
C MET A 232 1.57 -24.44 6.20
N GLU A 233 2.01 -23.24 5.79
CA GLU A 233 2.12 -22.07 6.67
C GLU A 233 0.74 -21.64 7.18
N GLN A 234 -0.27 -21.62 6.28
CA GLN A 234 -1.65 -21.29 6.62
C GLN A 234 -2.30 -22.36 7.53
N MET A 235 -1.92 -23.62 7.37
CA MET A 235 -2.43 -24.70 8.20
C MET A 235 -1.83 -24.70 9.63
N ASN A 236 -0.65 -24.10 9.78
CA ASN A 236 0.07 -24.02 11.05
C ASN A 236 -0.13 -22.68 11.78
N ALA A 237 -0.80 -21.72 11.17
CA ALA A 237 -1.11 -20.42 11.77
C ALA A 237 -2.34 -20.51 12.69
#